data_b8ae462daf8ca26c9dbfee22275f1835
#
_entry.id   b8ae462daf8ca26c9dbfee22275f1835
#
_cell.length_a   1.000
_cell.length_b   1.000
_cell.length_c   1.000
_cell.angle_alpha   90.00
_cell.angle_beta   90.00
_cell.angle_gamma   90.00
#
_symmetry.space_group_name_H-M   'P 1'
#
loop_
_entity.id
_entity.type
_entity.pdbx_description
1 polymer ?
#
loop_
_entity_poly.entity_id
_entity_poly.type
_entity_poly.pdbx_seq_one_letter_code
_entity_poly.pdbx_strand_id
1 'polypeptide(L)'
;RGLHLDVSRHFFNTDYVKKQIDLVATYKINRLHWHLTDGAGWRLEIPGYPRLTEFAAWRKAANLQDWGKYDHRFCEKNEEGAYGGYYTEADVREVLEYARLRHVTVIPEIEMPGHSGEVLAAYPQLSCTGKPYTSGEVCIGNEETFKFFEDVLDEVIRLFPSRYIHIGGDEASRRHWKTCPKCQKRMKEEGLKDESELQSYMIARIEKYLNDKGREIIGWDEILDGGLAPNATVMSWRGTEGGIAAARMGHYAIMTPESHCYLDHYQDDPETQPLAFGACVPIGQTYSYDPAPDSLGTDICKYILGVQGNVWAEYLPTYEHAEYMIYPRIIALAEVGWTPVKNKHPESFKRRINNEIRHIKAKGYNPFTLSELVQTSQTVDYAKKRIMLSLTSEKHPIDIRYTTDGSEPVSYTHLRAH
;
A
#
# COMPACT_ATOMS: atom_id res chain seq x y z
N ARG A 1 -8.71 -6.17 8.48
CA ARG A 1 -8.86 -4.96 7.64
C ARG A 1 -7.69 -4.04 7.94
N GLY A 2 -6.98 -3.61 6.89
CA GLY A 2 -5.77 -2.83 7.01
C GLY A 2 -5.82 -1.50 6.29
N LEU A 3 -4.99 -0.57 6.76
CA LEU A 3 -4.53 0.60 6.04
C LEU A 3 -3.01 0.50 5.96
N HIS A 4 -2.46 0.51 4.75
CA HIS A 4 -1.04 0.71 4.50
C HIS A 4 -0.77 2.21 4.38
N LEU A 5 0.33 2.67 4.94
CA LEU A 5 0.78 4.05 4.85
C LEU A 5 2.27 4.08 4.52
N ASP A 6 2.59 4.54 3.32
CA ASP A 6 3.96 4.78 2.87
C ASP A 6 4.49 6.08 3.48
N VAL A 7 5.46 5.95 4.38
CA VAL A 7 6.15 7.08 5.01
C VAL A 7 7.56 7.30 4.43
N SER A 8 7.95 6.46 3.46
CA SER A 8 9.24 6.54 2.78
C SER A 8 9.22 7.60 1.68
N ARG A 9 8.29 7.50 0.73
CA ARG A 9 8.21 8.45 -0.39
C ARG A 9 7.84 9.85 0.09
N HIS A 10 6.99 9.94 1.13
CA HIS A 10 6.76 11.19 1.86
C HIS A 10 6.80 10.92 3.37
N PHE A 11 7.56 11.71 4.13
CA PHE A 11 7.63 11.55 5.58
C PHE A 11 6.40 12.15 6.27
N PHE A 12 5.65 11.31 6.95
CA PHE A 12 4.53 11.69 7.81
C PHE A 12 4.96 11.62 9.28
N ASN A 13 4.78 12.71 10.03
CA ASN A 13 5.15 12.73 11.45
C ASN A 13 4.21 11.88 12.31
N THR A 14 4.60 11.66 13.58
CA THR A 14 3.82 10.83 14.53
C THR A 14 2.41 11.34 14.75
N ASP A 15 2.20 12.66 14.76
CA ASP A 15 0.85 13.24 14.94
C ASP A 15 -0.06 12.90 13.78
N TYR A 16 0.46 12.93 12.55
CA TYR A 16 -0.33 12.52 11.39
C TYR A 16 -0.64 11.02 11.42
N VAL A 17 0.33 10.17 11.76
CA VAL A 17 0.11 8.72 11.89
C VAL A 17 -0.97 8.44 12.95
N LYS A 18 -0.90 9.10 14.12
CA LYS A 18 -1.93 8.99 15.16
C LYS A 18 -3.31 9.49 14.68
N LYS A 19 -3.34 10.59 13.92
CA LYS A 19 -4.57 11.11 13.31
C LYS A 19 -5.22 10.07 12.39
N GLN A 20 -4.43 9.37 11.58
CA GLN A 20 -4.95 8.29 10.73
C GLN A 20 -5.46 7.10 11.56
N ILE A 21 -4.73 6.69 12.59
CA ILE A 21 -5.17 5.62 13.51
C ILE A 21 -6.52 5.94 14.14
N ASP A 22 -6.76 7.17 14.57
CA ASP A 22 -8.05 7.60 15.14
C ASP A 22 -9.21 7.36 14.20
N LEU A 23 -9.05 7.81 12.96
CA LEU A 23 -10.15 7.76 12.00
C LEU A 23 -10.40 6.34 11.52
N VAL A 24 -9.35 5.59 11.17
CA VAL A 24 -9.54 4.21 10.68
C VAL A 24 -10.07 3.27 11.77
N ALA A 25 -9.68 3.48 13.03
CA ALA A 25 -10.23 2.73 14.17
C ALA A 25 -11.75 2.94 14.33
N THR A 26 -12.23 4.16 14.05
CA THR A 26 -13.68 4.48 14.06
C THR A 26 -14.46 3.58 13.10
N TYR A 27 -13.87 3.21 11.96
CA TYR A 27 -14.44 2.30 10.96
C TYR A 27 -14.01 0.84 11.16
N LYS A 28 -13.47 0.52 12.34
CA LYS A 28 -13.08 -0.85 12.73
C LYS A 28 -11.99 -1.45 11.84
N ILE A 29 -11.16 -0.62 11.25
CA ILE A 29 -9.89 -1.06 10.66
C ILE A 29 -8.94 -1.31 11.83
N ASN A 30 -8.35 -2.49 11.89
CA ASN A 30 -7.61 -2.95 13.05
C ASN A 30 -6.15 -3.31 12.76
N ARG A 31 -5.67 -2.94 11.58
CA ARG A 31 -4.26 -3.09 11.18
C ARG A 31 -3.80 -1.79 10.53
N LEU A 32 -2.65 -1.29 10.99
CA LEU A 32 -1.86 -0.29 10.30
C LEU A 32 -0.61 -1.00 9.76
N HIS A 33 -0.46 -1.04 8.47
CA HIS A 33 0.75 -1.48 7.80
C HIS A 33 1.64 -0.26 7.59
N TRP A 34 2.72 -0.18 8.33
CA TRP A 34 3.60 0.98 8.37
C TRP A 34 4.82 0.71 7.50
N HIS A 35 4.80 1.26 6.27
CA HIS A 35 5.84 1.09 5.27
C HIS A 35 7.00 2.04 5.57
N LEU A 36 7.96 1.55 6.38
CA LEU A 36 9.00 2.37 7.03
C LEU A 36 10.22 2.60 6.17
N THR A 37 10.44 1.79 5.14
CA THR A 37 11.66 1.84 4.32
C THR A 37 11.33 1.58 2.86
N ASP A 38 11.98 2.31 1.97
CA ASP A 38 11.91 2.15 0.52
C ASP A 38 12.98 3.04 -0.12
N GLY A 39 13.25 2.88 -1.41
CA GLY A 39 14.27 3.58 -2.17
C GLY A 39 14.27 5.11 -2.10
N ALA A 40 13.23 5.72 -1.54
CA ALA A 40 13.11 7.18 -1.36
C ALA A 40 13.42 7.67 0.07
N GLY A 41 13.59 6.77 1.03
CA GLY A 41 13.99 7.16 2.38
C GLY A 41 13.80 6.07 3.44
N TRP A 42 14.75 5.98 4.32
CA TRP A 42 14.71 5.14 5.52
C TRP A 42 14.08 5.90 6.69
N ARG A 43 13.12 5.31 7.43
CA ARG A 43 12.35 6.05 8.43
C ARG A 43 12.41 5.50 9.86
N LEU A 44 13.30 4.57 10.16
CA LEU A 44 13.41 3.96 11.49
C LEU A 44 14.84 4.10 12.04
N GLU A 45 14.96 4.56 13.28
CA GLU A 45 16.25 4.57 13.97
C GLU A 45 16.71 3.16 14.29
N ILE A 46 17.93 2.81 13.85
CA ILE A 46 18.54 1.49 14.10
C ILE A 46 19.90 1.71 14.80
N PRO A 47 20.04 1.25 16.04
CA PRO A 47 21.32 1.32 16.75
C PRO A 47 22.45 0.64 15.96
N GLY A 48 23.60 1.29 15.85
CA GLY A 48 24.74 0.77 15.08
C GLY A 48 24.76 1.14 13.61
N TYR A 49 23.67 1.68 13.08
CA TYR A 49 23.56 2.08 11.66
C TYR A 49 23.19 3.57 11.49
N PRO A 50 23.98 4.52 11.98
CA PRO A 50 23.62 5.94 12.02
C PRO A 50 23.37 6.54 10.62
N ARG A 51 24.04 6.05 9.58
CA ARG A 51 23.86 6.55 8.21
C ARG A 51 22.43 6.37 7.67
N LEU A 52 21.65 5.44 8.24
CA LEU A 52 20.24 5.28 7.87
C LEU A 52 19.41 6.54 8.22
N THR A 53 19.69 7.17 9.35
CA THR A 53 18.92 8.33 9.84
C THR A 53 19.62 9.68 9.66
N GLU A 54 20.94 9.70 9.52
CA GLU A 54 21.71 10.92 9.28
C GLU A 54 21.82 11.29 7.80
N PHE A 55 21.66 10.28 6.89
CA PHE A 55 21.82 10.43 5.45
C PHE A 55 20.64 9.86 4.68
N ALA A 56 20.37 8.55 4.76
CA ALA A 56 19.36 7.86 3.95
C ALA A 56 17.91 8.29 4.24
N ALA A 57 17.66 9.05 5.29
CA ALA A 57 16.38 9.64 5.62
C ALA A 57 16.16 11.06 5.00
N TRP A 58 17.15 11.61 4.28
CA TRP A 58 17.15 13.03 3.89
C TRP A 58 17.46 13.20 2.39
N ARG A 59 16.75 14.12 1.75
CA ARG A 59 16.91 14.47 0.35
C ARG A 59 16.58 15.94 0.11
N LYS A 60 16.95 16.50 -1.09
CA LYS A 60 16.78 17.94 -1.38
C LYS A 60 15.36 18.36 -1.76
N ALA A 61 14.40 17.45 -1.86
CA ALA A 61 13.04 17.80 -2.27
C ALA A 61 12.00 16.93 -1.57
N ALA A 62 10.86 17.52 -1.25
CA ALA A 62 9.73 16.84 -0.60
C ALA A 62 9.02 15.88 -1.56
N ASN A 63 8.78 16.28 -2.81
CA ASN A 63 8.16 15.42 -3.82
C ASN A 63 9.22 14.73 -4.70
N LEU A 64 8.86 13.59 -5.28
CA LEU A 64 9.79 12.78 -6.06
C LEU A 64 10.15 13.42 -7.42
N GLN A 65 9.22 14.16 -8.04
CA GLN A 65 9.47 14.81 -9.32
C GLN A 65 10.57 15.88 -9.20
N ASP A 66 10.53 16.66 -8.11
CA ASP A 66 11.57 17.65 -7.84
C ASP A 66 12.87 16.99 -7.40
N TRP A 67 12.79 15.84 -6.69
CA TRP A 67 13.98 15.08 -6.32
C TRP A 67 14.75 14.56 -7.54
N GLY A 68 14.05 14.27 -8.64
CA GLY A 68 14.69 13.94 -9.92
C GLY A 68 15.66 15.01 -10.44
N LYS A 69 15.44 16.30 -10.09
CA LYS A 69 16.36 17.39 -10.41
C LYS A 69 17.71 17.31 -9.69
N TYR A 70 17.79 16.46 -8.68
CA TYR A 70 18.98 16.18 -7.87
C TYR A 70 19.50 14.75 -8.10
N ASP A 71 19.23 14.16 -9.24
CA ASP A 71 19.63 12.79 -9.63
C ASP A 71 19.20 11.72 -8.59
N HIS A 72 18.09 11.94 -7.89
CA HIS A 72 17.61 11.10 -6.78
C HIS A 72 18.67 10.84 -5.71
N ARG A 73 19.50 11.87 -5.40
CA ARG A 73 20.54 11.73 -4.39
C ARG A 73 20.08 12.14 -3.01
N PHE A 74 20.52 11.36 -2.03
CA PHE A 74 20.37 11.70 -0.62
C PHE A 74 21.36 12.81 -0.21
N CYS A 75 21.09 13.44 0.92
CA CYS A 75 21.92 14.48 1.50
C CYS A 75 22.06 14.28 3.02
N GLU A 76 23.00 15.00 3.64
CA GLU A 76 23.15 14.95 5.09
C GLU A 76 21.96 15.65 5.78
N LYS A 77 21.60 15.15 6.96
CA LYS A 77 20.49 15.68 7.80
C LYS A 77 20.51 17.20 7.97
N ASN A 78 21.70 17.76 8.14
CA ASN A 78 21.88 19.19 8.43
C ASN A 78 22.25 20.03 7.20
N GLU A 79 22.14 19.47 6.01
CA GLU A 79 22.43 20.16 4.77
C GLU A 79 21.30 21.14 4.42
N GLU A 80 21.65 22.34 3.95
CA GLU A 80 20.66 23.35 3.58
C GLU A 80 19.66 22.80 2.55
N GLY A 81 18.37 22.98 2.81
CA GLY A 81 17.28 22.47 1.98
C GLY A 81 17.03 20.97 2.11
N ALA A 82 17.62 20.28 3.11
CA ALA A 82 17.31 18.90 3.39
C ALA A 82 15.84 18.73 3.82
N TYR A 83 15.12 17.84 3.16
CA TYR A 83 13.79 17.37 3.52
C TYR A 83 13.85 15.91 3.91
N GLY A 84 13.13 15.53 4.96
CA GLY A 84 13.05 14.13 5.40
C GLY A 84 12.63 14.04 6.86
N GLY A 85 12.93 12.91 7.44
CA GLY A 85 12.64 12.60 8.82
C GLY A 85 12.73 11.10 9.08
N TYR A 86 12.71 10.75 10.34
CA TYR A 86 12.66 9.34 10.79
C TYR A 86 12.00 9.28 12.15
N TYR A 87 11.60 8.09 12.54
CA TYR A 87 11.01 7.83 13.85
C TYR A 87 12.10 7.30 14.80
N THR A 88 12.23 7.96 15.94
CA THR A 88 13.05 7.49 17.06
C THR A 88 12.34 6.36 17.79
N GLU A 89 13.04 5.65 18.66
CA GLU A 89 12.40 4.67 19.55
C GLU A 89 11.23 5.29 20.33
N ALA A 90 11.36 6.52 20.82
CA ALA A 90 10.31 7.21 21.54
C ALA A 90 9.06 7.44 20.66
N ASP A 91 9.25 7.88 19.41
CA ASP A 91 8.18 8.08 18.44
C ASP A 91 7.43 6.78 18.14
N VAL A 92 8.19 5.69 17.91
CA VAL A 92 7.61 4.36 17.66
C VAL A 92 6.78 3.90 18.85
N ARG A 93 7.31 3.99 20.07
CA ARG A 93 6.60 3.61 21.29
C ARG A 93 5.32 4.42 21.50
N GLU A 94 5.34 5.71 21.20
CA GLU A 94 4.18 6.59 21.29
C GLU A 94 3.09 6.13 20.31
N VAL A 95 3.44 5.89 19.04
CA VAL A 95 2.49 5.41 18.02
C VAL A 95 1.92 4.05 18.39
N LEU A 96 2.76 3.12 18.85
CA LEU A 96 2.33 1.77 19.23
C LEU A 96 1.35 1.78 20.40
N GLU A 97 1.63 2.58 21.44
CA GLU A 97 0.71 2.70 22.58
C GLU A 97 -0.61 3.38 22.18
N TYR A 98 -0.52 4.40 21.33
CA TYR A 98 -1.70 5.08 20.79
C TYR A 98 -2.59 4.13 19.99
N ALA A 99 -1.98 3.29 19.15
CA ALA A 99 -2.67 2.27 18.35
C ALA A 99 -3.28 1.16 19.23
N ARG A 100 -2.53 0.71 20.25
CA ARG A 100 -2.97 -0.32 21.21
C ARG A 100 -4.27 0.10 21.90
N LEU A 101 -4.34 1.34 22.37
CA LEU A 101 -5.54 1.90 23.03
C LEU A 101 -6.76 1.97 22.11
N ARG A 102 -6.54 1.86 20.78
CA ARG A 102 -7.59 1.85 19.74
C ARG A 102 -7.79 0.49 19.10
N HIS A 103 -7.20 -0.54 19.67
CA HIS A 103 -7.24 -1.91 19.15
C HIS A 103 -6.71 -2.05 17.70
N VAL A 104 -5.76 -1.20 17.33
CA VAL A 104 -5.05 -1.28 16.06
C VAL A 104 -3.67 -1.90 16.28
N THR A 105 -3.38 -2.98 15.57
CA THR A 105 -2.04 -3.57 15.54
C THR A 105 -1.24 -2.90 14.43
N VAL A 106 -0.05 -2.43 14.75
CA VAL A 106 0.89 -1.89 13.77
C VAL A 106 1.80 -3.00 13.27
N ILE A 107 1.82 -3.20 11.96
CA ILE A 107 2.68 -4.16 11.26
C ILE A 107 3.78 -3.34 10.58
N PRO A 108 5.05 -3.44 11.01
CA PRO A 108 6.14 -2.74 10.37
C PRO A 108 6.54 -3.44 9.08
N GLU A 109 6.93 -2.66 8.07
CA GLU A 109 7.56 -3.17 6.86
C GLU A 109 9.00 -2.67 6.75
N ILE A 110 9.88 -3.61 6.44
CA ILE A 110 11.30 -3.38 6.09
C ILE A 110 11.53 -4.03 4.74
N GLU A 111 11.78 -3.22 3.73
CA GLU A 111 11.94 -3.67 2.36
C GLU A 111 13.21 -4.47 2.12
N MET A 112 13.04 -5.61 1.46
CA MET A 112 14.13 -6.47 0.98
C MET A 112 13.60 -7.47 -0.06
N PRO A 113 14.38 -7.89 -1.02
CA PRO A 113 15.73 -7.44 -1.41
C PRO A 113 15.73 -6.22 -2.32
N GLY A 114 14.56 -5.87 -2.91
CA GLY A 114 14.30 -4.70 -3.73
C GLY A 114 14.11 -3.43 -2.89
N HIS A 115 13.74 -2.34 -3.54
CA HIS A 115 13.43 -1.05 -2.90
C HIS A 115 14.44 -0.57 -1.84
N SER A 116 15.71 -1.03 -1.94
CA SER A 116 16.79 -0.80 -0.98
C SER A 116 17.76 0.31 -1.40
N GLY A 117 17.34 1.20 -2.30
CA GLY A 117 18.20 2.28 -2.84
C GLY A 117 18.79 3.18 -1.77
N GLU A 118 18.04 3.48 -0.72
CA GLU A 118 18.43 4.29 0.42
C GLU A 118 19.48 3.58 1.30
N VAL A 119 19.32 2.27 1.53
CA VAL A 119 20.29 1.43 2.22
C VAL A 119 21.59 1.39 1.43
N LEU A 120 21.52 1.16 0.11
CA LEU A 120 22.68 1.03 -0.75
C LEU A 120 23.39 2.37 -1.00
N ALA A 121 22.69 3.51 -0.84
CA ALA A 121 23.33 4.82 -0.82
C ALA A 121 24.14 5.04 0.45
N ALA A 122 23.63 4.58 1.61
CA ALA A 122 24.28 4.70 2.91
C ALA A 122 25.39 3.64 3.13
N TYR A 123 25.15 2.42 2.66
CA TYR A 123 26.01 1.24 2.85
C TYR A 123 26.25 0.51 1.51
N PRO A 124 27.02 1.10 0.58
CA PRO A 124 27.17 0.59 -0.78
C PRO A 124 27.83 -0.80 -0.87
N GLN A 125 28.55 -1.22 0.15
CA GLN A 125 29.15 -2.56 0.23
C GLN A 125 28.10 -3.69 0.25
N LEU A 126 26.83 -3.37 0.56
CA LEU A 126 25.70 -4.31 0.52
C LEU A 126 25.16 -4.52 -0.89
N SER A 127 25.58 -3.71 -1.88
CA SER A 127 25.20 -3.88 -3.29
C SER A 127 26.11 -4.88 -4.00
N CYS A 128 25.66 -5.42 -5.13
CA CYS A 128 26.46 -6.27 -5.99
C CYS A 128 27.67 -5.54 -6.61
N THR A 129 27.59 -4.24 -6.78
CA THR A 129 28.61 -3.40 -7.40
C THR A 129 29.59 -2.79 -6.41
N GLY A 130 29.26 -2.75 -5.12
CA GLY A 130 29.99 -2.03 -4.10
C GLY A 130 29.94 -0.50 -4.24
N LYS A 131 29.05 0.04 -5.10
CA LYS A 131 28.93 1.48 -5.40
C LYS A 131 27.52 1.99 -5.11
N PRO A 132 27.37 3.20 -4.54
CA PRO A 132 26.05 3.78 -4.31
C PRO A 132 25.36 4.14 -5.64
N TYR A 133 24.02 4.18 -5.65
CA TYR A 133 23.18 4.60 -6.77
C TYR A 133 23.32 3.77 -8.06
N THR A 134 23.77 2.53 -7.95
CA THR A 134 23.95 1.64 -9.10
C THR A 134 22.97 0.47 -9.13
N SER A 135 22.29 0.22 -8.03
CA SER A 135 21.32 -0.87 -7.84
C SER A 135 20.24 -0.44 -6.88
N GLY A 136 19.03 -0.96 -7.03
CA GLY A 136 17.95 -0.85 -6.06
C GLY A 136 17.75 -2.12 -5.24
N GLU A 137 18.49 -3.20 -5.56
CA GLU A 137 18.44 -4.47 -4.85
C GLU A 137 19.78 -4.82 -4.17
N VAL A 138 19.70 -5.42 -2.99
CA VAL A 138 20.87 -5.85 -2.22
C VAL A 138 21.56 -7.08 -2.82
N CYS A 139 22.81 -7.32 -2.44
CA CYS A 139 23.59 -8.49 -2.85
C CYS A 139 23.28 -9.70 -1.98
N ILE A 140 22.50 -10.65 -2.47
CA ILE A 140 22.14 -11.88 -1.74
C ILE A 140 23.34 -12.84 -1.57
N GLY A 141 24.36 -12.72 -2.40
CA GLY A 141 25.60 -13.48 -2.25
C GLY A 141 26.53 -12.98 -1.13
N ASN A 142 26.20 -11.85 -0.49
CA ASN A 142 27.01 -11.22 0.54
C ASN A 142 26.45 -11.50 1.95
N GLU A 143 27.24 -12.14 2.82
CA GLU A 143 26.80 -12.42 4.21
C GLU A 143 26.60 -11.14 5.04
N GLU A 144 27.30 -10.05 4.72
CA GLU A 144 27.07 -8.76 5.38
C GLU A 144 25.64 -8.24 5.15
N THR A 145 25.01 -8.60 4.02
CA THR A 145 23.61 -8.26 3.74
C THR A 145 22.67 -8.93 4.75
N PHE A 146 22.89 -10.21 5.03
CA PHE A 146 22.07 -10.93 6.01
C PHE A 146 22.31 -10.38 7.42
N LYS A 147 23.58 -10.15 7.78
CA LYS A 147 23.91 -9.55 9.07
C LYS A 147 23.22 -8.19 9.26
N PHE A 148 23.24 -7.34 8.23
CA PHE A 148 22.56 -6.05 8.27
C PHE A 148 21.06 -6.22 8.53
N PHE A 149 20.36 -7.07 7.77
CA PHE A 149 18.92 -7.26 7.99
C PHE A 149 18.60 -7.98 9.30
N GLU A 150 19.44 -8.90 9.75
CA GLU A 150 19.31 -9.54 11.07
C GLU A 150 19.40 -8.50 12.20
N ASP A 151 20.35 -7.57 12.15
CA ASP A 151 20.50 -6.50 13.13
C ASP A 151 19.31 -5.52 13.10
N VAL A 152 18.83 -5.17 11.88
CA VAL A 152 17.64 -4.32 11.69
C VAL A 152 16.39 -5.03 12.26
N LEU A 153 16.20 -6.30 11.93
CA LEU A 153 15.04 -7.07 12.36
C LEU A 153 15.05 -7.32 13.87
N ASP A 154 16.21 -7.44 14.50
CA ASP A 154 16.32 -7.52 15.96
C ASP A 154 15.77 -6.26 16.63
N GLU A 155 16.08 -5.08 16.09
CA GLU A 155 15.54 -3.84 16.58
C GLU A 155 14.02 -3.73 16.32
N VAL A 156 13.57 -4.15 15.15
CA VAL A 156 12.13 -4.19 14.81
C VAL A 156 11.38 -5.12 15.78
N ILE A 157 11.90 -6.31 16.07
CA ILE A 157 11.33 -7.26 17.03
C ILE A 157 11.27 -6.66 18.44
N ARG A 158 12.29 -5.94 18.84
CA ARG A 158 12.37 -5.28 20.16
C ARG A 158 11.32 -4.18 20.30
N LEU A 159 11.07 -3.42 19.25
CA LEU A 159 10.14 -2.29 19.25
C LEU A 159 8.69 -2.72 19.02
N PHE A 160 8.44 -3.54 18.02
CA PHE A 160 7.09 -3.86 17.55
C PHE A 160 6.56 -5.17 18.14
N PRO A 161 5.42 -5.15 18.85
CA PRO A 161 4.82 -6.34 19.44
C PRO A 161 4.07 -7.21 18.41
N SER A 162 3.97 -6.77 17.15
CA SER A 162 3.24 -7.49 16.11
C SER A 162 3.81 -8.90 15.90
N ARG A 163 2.92 -9.89 15.79
CA ARG A 163 3.28 -11.23 15.33
C ARG A 163 3.89 -11.21 13.94
N TYR A 164 3.37 -10.35 13.09
CA TYR A 164 3.79 -10.22 11.70
C TYR A 164 4.78 -9.08 11.51
N ILE A 165 5.78 -9.33 10.67
CA ILE A 165 6.68 -8.33 10.10
C ILE A 165 6.57 -8.46 8.59
N HIS A 166 6.30 -7.36 7.88
CA HIS A 166 6.29 -7.34 6.44
C HIS A 166 7.73 -7.11 5.94
N ILE A 167 8.15 -7.88 4.95
CA ILE A 167 9.53 -7.87 4.46
C ILE A 167 9.64 -7.38 3.01
N GLY A 168 8.57 -6.83 2.45
CA GLY A 168 8.51 -6.43 1.04
C GLY A 168 8.52 -7.63 0.11
N GLY A 169 9.56 -7.75 -0.67
CA GLY A 169 9.77 -8.88 -1.61
C GLY A 169 9.43 -8.57 -3.05
N ASP A 170 8.89 -7.37 -3.30
CA ASP A 170 8.41 -6.92 -4.60
C ASP A 170 9.50 -6.29 -5.47
N GLU A 171 9.23 -6.27 -6.75
CA GLU A 171 9.91 -5.53 -7.82
C GLU A 171 11.45 -5.61 -7.85
N ALA A 172 12.05 -6.64 -7.25
CA ALA A 172 13.49 -6.84 -7.37
C ALA A 172 13.87 -7.12 -8.83
N SER A 173 14.69 -6.25 -9.41
CA SER A 173 15.05 -6.36 -10.84
C SER A 173 15.86 -7.59 -11.17
N ARG A 174 16.55 -8.16 -10.19
CA ARG A 174 17.42 -9.35 -10.29
C ARG A 174 18.56 -9.18 -11.29
N ARG A 175 18.68 -7.98 -11.89
CA ARG A 175 19.61 -7.73 -12.99
C ARG A 175 21.07 -7.91 -12.58
N HIS A 176 21.45 -7.35 -11.42
CA HIS A 176 22.83 -7.39 -10.97
C HIS A 176 23.23 -8.76 -10.42
N TRP A 177 22.28 -9.57 -9.95
CA TRP A 177 22.57 -10.92 -9.46
C TRP A 177 23.09 -11.84 -10.56
N LYS A 178 22.62 -11.65 -11.82
CA LYS A 178 23.05 -12.44 -12.99
C LYS A 178 24.53 -12.39 -13.27
N THR A 179 25.18 -11.29 -12.93
CA THR A 179 26.60 -11.06 -13.21
C THR A 179 27.46 -10.90 -11.95
N CYS A 180 26.84 -10.85 -10.78
CA CYS A 180 27.54 -10.71 -9.51
C CYS A 180 28.23 -12.02 -9.12
N PRO A 181 29.61 -12.06 -8.99
CA PRO A 181 30.31 -13.29 -8.64
C PRO A 181 29.88 -13.90 -7.30
N LYS A 182 29.51 -13.04 -6.31
CA LYS A 182 29.03 -13.50 -5.00
C LYS A 182 27.66 -14.17 -5.11
N CYS A 183 26.72 -13.58 -5.86
CA CYS A 183 25.39 -14.16 -6.08
C CYS A 183 25.48 -15.47 -6.89
N GLN A 184 26.26 -15.50 -7.96
CA GLN A 184 26.44 -16.72 -8.76
C GLN A 184 27.15 -17.84 -7.98
N LYS A 185 28.09 -17.50 -7.10
CA LYS A 185 28.68 -18.44 -6.17
C LYS A 185 27.66 -19.04 -5.22
N ARG A 186 26.82 -18.17 -4.59
CA ARG A 186 25.73 -18.59 -3.71
C ARG A 186 24.78 -19.53 -4.41
N MET A 187 24.33 -19.16 -5.61
CA MET A 187 23.42 -20.01 -6.40
C MET A 187 24.01 -21.40 -6.65
N LYS A 188 25.30 -21.47 -6.98
CA LYS A 188 25.98 -22.76 -7.19
C LYS A 188 26.10 -23.59 -5.90
N GLU A 189 26.43 -22.95 -4.79
CA GLU A 189 26.60 -23.60 -3.48
C GLU A 189 25.28 -24.15 -2.94
N GLU A 190 24.17 -23.41 -3.14
CA GLU A 190 22.82 -23.78 -2.66
C GLU A 190 22.02 -24.58 -3.70
N GLY A 191 22.59 -24.81 -4.91
CA GLY A 191 21.93 -25.58 -5.97
C GLY A 191 20.72 -24.87 -6.58
N LEU A 192 20.72 -23.52 -6.58
CA LEU A 192 19.63 -22.70 -7.11
C LEU A 192 19.72 -22.57 -8.63
N LYS A 193 18.59 -22.64 -9.33
CA LYS A 193 18.53 -22.68 -10.78
C LYS A 193 18.62 -21.31 -11.44
N ASP A 194 18.02 -20.30 -10.78
CA ASP A 194 17.89 -18.94 -11.31
C ASP A 194 17.81 -17.89 -10.20
N GLU A 195 17.74 -16.63 -10.59
CA GLU A 195 17.67 -15.50 -9.67
C GLU A 195 16.36 -15.41 -8.91
N SER A 196 15.29 -16.06 -9.38
CA SER A 196 14.03 -16.16 -8.63
C SER A 196 14.19 -17.10 -7.44
N GLU A 197 14.87 -18.25 -7.65
CA GLU A 197 15.21 -19.16 -6.55
C GLU A 197 16.23 -18.51 -5.58
N LEU A 198 17.12 -17.63 -6.07
CA LEU A 198 18.02 -16.87 -5.21
C LEU A 198 17.26 -15.89 -4.31
N GLN A 199 16.24 -15.20 -4.83
CA GLN A 199 15.36 -14.37 -4.02
C GLN A 199 14.61 -15.21 -2.98
N SER A 200 14.04 -16.31 -3.40
CA SER A 200 13.34 -17.26 -2.52
C SER A 200 14.25 -17.80 -1.41
N TYR A 201 15.53 -18.06 -1.71
CA TYR A 201 16.53 -18.42 -0.71
C TYR A 201 16.68 -17.33 0.37
N MET A 202 16.78 -16.05 -0.04
CA MET A 202 16.85 -14.94 0.92
C MET A 202 15.59 -14.89 1.79
N ILE A 203 14.41 -14.93 1.17
CA ILE A 203 13.12 -14.89 1.88
C ILE A 203 13.04 -16.03 2.90
N ALA A 204 13.38 -17.26 2.50
CA ALA A 204 13.33 -18.42 3.40
C ALA A 204 14.33 -18.29 4.57
N ARG A 205 15.51 -17.73 4.33
CA ARG A 205 16.50 -17.49 5.38
C ARG A 205 16.03 -16.44 6.39
N ILE A 206 15.44 -15.34 5.91
CA ILE A 206 14.87 -14.30 6.75
C ILE A 206 13.63 -14.81 7.50
N GLU A 207 12.77 -15.58 6.82
CA GLU A 207 11.62 -16.23 7.48
C GLU A 207 12.07 -17.10 8.64
N LYS A 208 13.05 -17.98 8.38
CA LYS A 208 13.60 -18.85 9.43
C LYS A 208 14.11 -18.03 10.64
N TYR A 209 14.87 -16.97 10.36
CA TYR A 209 15.39 -16.07 11.39
C TYR A 209 14.28 -15.46 12.24
N LEU A 210 13.20 -14.97 11.61
CA LEU A 210 12.05 -14.41 12.29
C LEU A 210 11.22 -15.45 13.03
N ASN A 211 11.02 -16.64 12.43
CA ASN A 211 10.29 -17.74 13.07
C ASN A 211 11.01 -18.24 14.34
N ASP A 212 12.34 -18.36 14.31
CA ASP A 212 13.16 -18.73 15.48
C ASP A 212 12.99 -17.72 16.64
N LYS A 213 12.55 -16.50 16.34
CA LYS A 213 12.24 -15.42 17.31
C LYS A 213 10.74 -15.23 17.56
N GLY A 214 9.90 -16.16 17.10
CA GLY A 214 8.46 -16.16 17.34
C GLY A 214 7.69 -15.12 16.51
N ARG A 215 8.24 -14.71 15.36
CA ARG A 215 7.59 -13.81 14.39
C ARG A 215 7.30 -14.54 13.08
N GLU A 216 6.33 -14.03 12.33
CA GLU A 216 5.95 -14.54 11.02
C GLU A 216 6.10 -13.45 9.98
N ILE A 217 6.43 -13.84 8.75
CA ILE A 217 6.57 -12.89 7.66
C ILE A 217 5.25 -12.67 6.91
N ILE A 218 5.12 -11.46 6.40
CA ILE A 218 4.25 -11.12 5.28
C ILE A 218 5.16 -10.63 4.16
N GLY A 219 4.86 -10.94 2.91
CA GLY A 219 5.53 -10.34 1.76
C GLY A 219 4.55 -10.13 0.61
N TRP A 220 4.88 -9.22 -0.28
CA TRP A 220 4.13 -9.00 -1.51
C TRP A 220 4.14 -10.28 -2.37
N ASP A 221 3.20 -10.42 -3.29
CA ASP A 221 2.96 -11.70 -3.96
C ASP A 221 4.11 -12.19 -4.87
N GLU A 222 5.15 -11.37 -5.10
CA GLU A 222 6.40 -11.82 -5.75
C GLU A 222 7.20 -12.83 -4.92
N ILE A 223 6.93 -12.96 -3.61
CA ILE A 223 7.55 -14.02 -2.80
C ILE A 223 7.10 -15.44 -3.21
N LEU A 224 6.08 -15.54 -4.06
CA LEU A 224 5.70 -16.80 -4.72
C LEU A 224 6.70 -17.23 -5.80
N ASP A 225 7.40 -16.27 -6.40
CA ASP A 225 8.36 -16.54 -7.46
C ASP A 225 9.55 -17.34 -6.91
N GLY A 226 9.92 -18.45 -7.59
CA GLY A 226 11.05 -19.30 -7.15
C GLY A 226 10.77 -20.20 -5.95
N GLY A 227 9.57 -20.13 -5.35
CA GLY A 227 9.12 -20.99 -4.24
C GLY A 227 8.81 -20.21 -2.97
N LEU A 228 7.65 -20.48 -2.39
CA LEU A 228 7.17 -19.81 -1.20
C LEU A 228 7.80 -20.41 0.07
N ALA A 229 8.27 -19.56 0.98
CA ALA A 229 8.78 -19.96 2.28
C ALA A 229 7.67 -20.60 3.14
N PRO A 230 7.97 -21.60 3.99
CA PRO A 230 6.98 -22.53 4.57
C PRO A 230 5.83 -21.91 5.37
N ASN A 231 6.06 -20.79 6.06
CA ASN A 231 5.06 -20.14 6.92
C ASN A 231 4.71 -18.72 6.47
N ALA A 232 5.13 -18.33 5.26
CA ALA A 232 4.91 -16.99 4.75
C ALA A 232 3.43 -16.71 4.51
N THR A 233 2.99 -15.50 4.86
CA THR A 233 1.72 -14.92 4.47
C THR A 233 1.93 -14.07 3.22
N VAL A 234 1.09 -14.23 2.21
CA VAL A 234 1.20 -13.51 0.93
C VAL A 234 0.27 -12.32 0.91
N MET A 235 0.77 -11.13 0.58
CA MET A 235 -0.03 -9.94 0.31
C MET A 235 -0.16 -9.75 -1.20
N SER A 236 -1.37 -9.99 -1.73
CA SER A 236 -1.64 -10.03 -3.17
C SER A 236 -2.05 -8.67 -3.70
N TRP A 237 -1.19 -8.03 -4.51
CA TRP A 237 -1.40 -6.69 -5.05
C TRP A 237 -1.53 -6.64 -6.57
N ARG A 238 -0.79 -7.46 -7.31
CA ARG A 238 -0.82 -7.51 -8.79
C ARG A 238 -2.13 -8.06 -9.36
N GLY A 239 -3.07 -8.41 -8.51
CA GLY A 239 -4.38 -8.99 -8.78
C GLY A 239 -4.81 -9.86 -7.62
N THR A 240 -5.72 -10.80 -7.87
CA THR A 240 -6.20 -11.76 -6.86
C THR A 240 -5.51 -13.12 -6.96
N GLU A 241 -4.85 -13.38 -8.06
CA GLU A 241 -4.29 -14.68 -8.44
C GLU A 241 -3.21 -15.15 -7.46
N GLY A 242 -2.32 -14.26 -7.05
CA GLY A 242 -1.25 -14.56 -6.09
C GLY A 242 -1.81 -15.01 -4.75
N GLY A 243 -2.78 -14.27 -4.21
CA GLY A 243 -3.43 -14.62 -2.94
C GLY A 243 -4.22 -15.92 -3.02
N ILE A 244 -4.93 -16.16 -4.13
CA ILE A 244 -5.65 -17.42 -4.36
C ILE A 244 -4.67 -18.60 -4.50
N ALA A 245 -3.54 -18.41 -5.19
CA ALA A 245 -2.51 -19.43 -5.32
C ALA A 245 -1.93 -19.79 -3.94
N ALA A 246 -1.56 -18.79 -3.14
CA ALA A 246 -1.09 -18.99 -1.76
C ALA A 246 -2.12 -19.74 -0.91
N ALA A 247 -3.41 -19.33 -0.95
CA ALA A 247 -4.48 -19.98 -0.21
C ALA A 247 -4.69 -21.45 -0.63
N ARG A 248 -4.56 -21.76 -1.91
CA ARG A 248 -4.60 -23.16 -2.40
C ARG A 248 -3.42 -24.01 -1.94
N MET A 249 -2.28 -23.38 -1.65
CA MET A 249 -1.11 -24.04 -1.07
C MET A 249 -1.20 -24.17 0.46
N GLY A 250 -2.27 -23.64 1.08
CA GLY A 250 -2.48 -23.65 2.53
C GLY A 250 -1.81 -22.50 3.28
N HIS A 251 -1.37 -21.46 2.57
CA HIS A 251 -0.79 -20.26 3.15
C HIS A 251 -1.86 -19.16 3.33
N TYR A 252 -1.70 -18.35 4.36
CA TYR A 252 -2.54 -17.19 4.53
C TYR A 252 -2.29 -16.14 3.45
N ALA A 253 -3.36 -15.44 3.07
CA ALA A 253 -3.31 -14.36 2.10
C ALA A 253 -4.06 -13.12 2.59
N ILE A 254 -3.52 -11.95 2.27
CA ILE A 254 -4.17 -10.64 2.44
C ILE A 254 -4.41 -10.08 1.04
N MET A 255 -5.65 -9.69 0.77
CA MET A 255 -6.07 -9.25 -0.56
C MET A 255 -6.01 -7.73 -0.65
N THR A 256 -5.20 -7.23 -1.56
CA THR A 256 -5.01 -5.80 -1.77
C THR A 256 -4.77 -5.46 -3.26
N PRO A 257 -5.59 -6.04 -4.21
CA PRO A 257 -5.36 -5.83 -5.63
C PRO A 257 -5.43 -4.35 -5.99
N GLU A 258 -4.48 -3.90 -6.80
CA GLU A 258 -4.36 -2.49 -7.18
C GLU A 258 -5.65 -1.92 -7.78
N SER A 259 -6.36 -2.74 -8.55
CA SER A 259 -7.62 -2.37 -9.21
C SER A 259 -8.74 -1.94 -8.25
N HIS A 260 -8.67 -2.28 -6.95
CA HIS A 260 -9.73 -2.00 -5.97
C HIS A 260 -9.22 -1.38 -4.67
N CYS A 261 -7.94 -1.61 -4.33
CA CYS A 261 -7.41 -1.34 -3.01
C CYS A 261 -6.30 -0.27 -2.99
N TYR A 262 -5.81 0.19 -4.16
CA TYR A 262 -4.77 1.22 -4.24
C TYR A 262 -5.42 2.61 -4.14
N LEU A 263 -5.21 3.25 -3.01
CA LEU A 263 -5.82 4.54 -2.68
C LEU A 263 -4.97 5.72 -3.11
N ASP A 264 -3.88 5.50 -3.81
CA ASP A 264 -3.02 6.46 -4.48
C ASP A 264 -3.39 6.68 -5.96
N HIS A 265 -4.33 5.86 -6.49
CA HIS A 265 -4.91 6.05 -7.83
C HIS A 265 -5.98 7.14 -7.84
N TYR A 266 -6.21 7.74 -9.01
CA TYR A 266 -7.28 8.74 -9.20
C TYR A 266 -8.64 8.20 -8.73
N GLN A 267 -9.47 9.08 -8.19
CA GLN A 267 -10.84 8.76 -7.75
C GLN A 267 -11.89 9.18 -8.76
N ASP A 268 -11.54 10.05 -9.68
CA ASP A 268 -12.40 10.65 -10.70
C ASP A 268 -11.56 10.98 -11.94
N ASP A 269 -12.09 11.78 -12.89
CA ASP A 269 -11.40 12.23 -14.07
C ASP A 269 -10.06 12.89 -13.70
N PRO A 270 -8.93 12.37 -14.18
CA PRO A 270 -7.59 12.90 -13.86
C PRO A 270 -7.41 14.40 -14.15
N GLU A 271 -8.15 14.94 -15.15
CA GLU A 271 -8.07 16.37 -15.49
C GLU A 271 -8.63 17.27 -14.37
N THR A 272 -9.45 16.73 -13.48
CA THR A 272 -10.11 17.45 -12.39
C THR A 272 -9.48 17.17 -11.02
N GLN A 273 -8.50 16.26 -10.96
CA GLN A 273 -7.95 15.73 -9.71
C GLN A 273 -6.51 16.24 -9.47
N PRO A 274 -6.07 16.32 -8.21
CA PRO A 274 -4.65 16.42 -7.90
C PRO A 274 -3.87 15.27 -8.54
N LEU A 275 -2.60 15.52 -8.89
CA LEU A 275 -1.73 14.50 -9.48
C LEU A 275 -1.71 13.24 -8.59
N ALA A 276 -1.95 12.09 -9.21
CA ALA A 276 -1.97 10.79 -8.56
C ALA A 276 -1.31 9.73 -9.46
N PHE A 277 -1.18 8.51 -8.94
CA PHE A 277 -0.58 7.42 -9.71
C PHE A 277 -1.62 6.77 -10.63
N GLY A 278 -1.31 6.73 -11.92
CA GLY A 278 -1.88 5.88 -12.97
C GLY A 278 -3.40 5.81 -13.09
N ALA A 279 -3.97 4.65 -12.78
CA ALA A 279 -5.35 4.28 -13.06
C ALA A 279 -6.39 5.06 -12.23
N CYS A 280 -7.67 4.87 -12.56
CA CYS A 280 -8.78 5.42 -11.79
C CYS A 280 -9.48 4.30 -11.01
N VAL A 281 -9.60 4.48 -9.70
CA VAL A 281 -10.27 3.55 -8.77
C VAL A 281 -11.33 4.33 -7.98
N PRO A 282 -12.52 4.55 -8.56
CA PRO A 282 -13.60 5.24 -7.88
C PRO A 282 -14.16 4.41 -6.71
N ILE A 283 -14.83 5.07 -5.77
CA ILE A 283 -15.35 4.43 -4.56
C ILE A 283 -16.30 3.27 -4.83
N GLY A 284 -17.09 3.37 -5.91
CA GLY A 284 -17.98 2.29 -6.34
C GLY A 284 -17.24 1.02 -6.70
N GLN A 285 -16.10 1.15 -7.38
CA GLN A 285 -15.23 0.02 -7.71
C GLN A 285 -14.63 -0.61 -6.46
N THR A 286 -14.07 0.20 -5.56
CA THR A 286 -13.57 -0.26 -4.25
C THR A 286 -14.66 -1.01 -3.46
N TYR A 287 -15.89 -0.46 -3.41
CA TYR A 287 -16.99 -1.08 -2.67
C TYR A 287 -17.48 -2.38 -3.30
N SER A 288 -17.37 -2.54 -4.62
CA SER A 288 -17.80 -3.75 -5.33
C SER A 288 -16.92 -4.97 -5.04
N TYR A 289 -15.73 -4.77 -4.54
CA TYR A 289 -14.74 -5.83 -4.34
C TYR A 289 -15.23 -6.95 -3.42
N ASP A 290 -14.94 -8.19 -3.81
CA ASP A 290 -15.14 -9.39 -3.00
C ASP A 290 -13.79 -10.09 -2.80
N PRO A 291 -13.19 -10.00 -1.60
CA PRO A 291 -11.88 -10.60 -1.37
C PRO A 291 -11.89 -12.13 -1.26
N ALA A 292 -13.04 -12.73 -0.99
CA ALA A 292 -13.19 -14.16 -0.76
C ALA A 292 -14.50 -14.68 -1.34
N PRO A 293 -14.66 -14.68 -2.69
CA PRO A 293 -15.90 -15.08 -3.34
C PRO A 293 -16.26 -16.54 -3.05
N ASP A 294 -17.53 -16.80 -2.82
CA ASP A 294 -18.05 -18.14 -2.49
C ASP A 294 -17.65 -19.19 -3.53
N SER A 295 -17.37 -18.79 -4.77
CA SER A 295 -16.90 -19.67 -5.85
C SER A 295 -15.55 -20.34 -5.58
N LEU A 296 -14.73 -19.80 -4.67
CA LEU A 296 -13.46 -20.40 -4.24
C LEU A 296 -13.66 -21.59 -3.30
N GLY A 297 -14.83 -21.69 -2.64
CA GLY A 297 -15.12 -22.69 -1.63
C GLY A 297 -14.51 -22.37 -0.25
N THR A 298 -15.13 -22.92 0.78
CA THR A 298 -14.76 -22.64 2.19
C THR A 298 -13.34 -23.08 2.53
N ASP A 299 -12.84 -24.13 1.89
CA ASP A 299 -11.49 -24.66 2.13
C ASP A 299 -10.38 -23.71 1.68
N ILE A 300 -10.64 -22.86 0.71
CA ILE A 300 -9.72 -21.83 0.25
C ILE A 300 -9.96 -20.53 1.01
N CYS A 301 -11.23 -20.11 1.11
CA CYS A 301 -11.60 -18.84 1.74
C CYS A 301 -11.10 -18.71 3.20
N LYS A 302 -10.96 -19.82 3.94
CA LYS A 302 -10.42 -19.80 5.32
C LYS A 302 -8.99 -19.28 5.44
N TYR A 303 -8.22 -19.30 4.36
CA TYR A 303 -6.86 -18.76 4.32
C TYR A 303 -6.81 -17.27 3.95
N ILE A 304 -7.91 -16.68 3.48
CA ILE A 304 -7.97 -15.25 3.18
C ILE A 304 -8.25 -14.47 4.46
N LEU A 305 -7.24 -13.79 4.98
CA LEU A 305 -7.31 -13.06 6.25
C LEU A 305 -8.14 -11.78 6.16
N GLY A 306 -8.25 -11.20 4.97
CA GLY A 306 -9.02 -9.99 4.72
C GLY A 306 -8.45 -9.08 3.65
N VAL A 307 -8.76 -7.78 3.78
CA VAL A 307 -8.40 -6.74 2.80
C VAL A 307 -7.59 -5.63 3.44
N GLN A 308 -6.80 -4.95 2.62
CA GLN A 308 -6.08 -3.75 2.99
C GLN A 308 -6.18 -2.70 1.87
N GLY A 309 -6.28 -1.41 2.26
CA GLY A 309 -6.10 -0.30 1.33
C GLY A 309 -4.67 0.19 1.38
N ASN A 310 -4.04 0.37 0.21
CA ASN A 310 -2.66 0.82 0.10
C ASN A 310 -2.60 2.30 -0.29
N VAL A 311 -1.73 3.03 0.40
CA VAL A 311 -1.50 4.47 0.17
C VAL A 311 -0.02 4.66 -0.10
N TRP A 312 0.36 4.57 -1.37
CA TRP A 312 1.70 4.90 -1.82
C TRP A 312 1.85 6.41 -1.93
N ALA A 313 3.01 6.93 -1.56
CA ALA A 313 3.19 8.36 -1.33
C ALA A 313 4.07 9.08 -2.36
N GLU A 314 4.29 8.50 -3.56
CA GLU A 314 5.09 9.10 -4.63
C GLU A 314 4.56 10.47 -5.07
N TYR A 315 3.24 10.62 -5.04
CA TYR A 315 2.54 11.83 -5.48
C TYR A 315 1.77 12.53 -4.35
N LEU A 316 2.03 12.17 -3.08
CA LEU A 316 1.34 12.71 -1.92
C LEU A 316 2.23 13.67 -1.12
N PRO A 317 2.47 14.91 -1.60
CA PRO A 317 3.43 15.82 -0.99
C PRO A 317 2.92 16.52 0.27
N THR A 318 1.66 16.32 0.66
CA THR A 318 1.05 16.94 1.85
C THR A 318 0.10 16.00 2.57
N TYR A 319 -0.15 16.27 3.84
CA TYR A 319 -1.10 15.54 4.67
C TYR A 319 -2.52 15.63 4.13
N GLU A 320 -2.92 16.81 3.66
CA GLU A 320 -4.25 17.06 3.08
C GLU A 320 -4.46 16.28 1.79
N HIS A 321 -3.39 16.14 0.96
CA HIS A 321 -3.48 15.34 -0.26
C HIS A 321 -3.60 13.85 0.07
N ALA A 322 -2.86 13.35 1.05
CA ALA A 322 -2.98 11.97 1.50
C ALA A 322 -4.40 11.68 2.05
N GLU A 323 -4.97 12.59 2.86
CA GLU A 323 -6.34 12.45 3.34
C GLU A 323 -7.37 12.45 2.20
N TYR A 324 -7.18 13.32 1.20
CA TYR A 324 -8.02 13.36 0.00
C TYR A 324 -8.02 12.01 -0.73
N MET A 325 -6.87 11.37 -0.83
CA MET A 325 -6.73 10.08 -1.53
C MET A 325 -7.25 8.90 -0.69
N ILE A 326 -7.05 8.91 0.62
CA ILE A 326 -7.50 7.85 1.53
C ILE A 326 -9.03 7.82 1.66
N TYR A 327 -9.61 9.01 1.89
CA TYR A 327 -11.04 9.12 2.22
C TYR A 327 -11.86 9.60 1.02
N PRO A 328 -13.03 8.97 0.77
CA PRO A 328 -13.72 8.01 1.62
C PRO A 328 -13.46 6.54 1.29
N ARG A 329 -12.57 6.19 0.36
CA ARG A 329 -12.40 4.81 -0.15
C ARG A 329 -12.01 3.80 0.93
N ILE A 330 -11.20 4.20 1.92
CA ILE A 330 -10.87 3.30 3.04
C ILE A 330 -12.10 2.91 3.87
N ILE A 331 -13.13 3.76 3.92
CA ILE A 331 -14.40 3.44 4.58
C ILE A 331 -15.17 2.37 3.78
N ALA A 332 -15.10 2.45 2.45
CA ALA A 332 -15.66 1.39 1.58
C ALA A 332 -14.96 0.05 1.83
N LEU A 333 -13.62 0.03 1.91
CA LEU A 333 -12.86 -1.18 2.23
C LEU A 333 -13.15 -1.71 3.64
N ALA A 334 -13.41 -0.83 4.60
CA ALA A 334 -13.83 -1.25 5.94
C ALA A 334 -15.13 -2.05 5.86
N GLU A 335 -16.13 -1.60 5.09
CA GLU A 335 -17.38 -2.33 4.89
C GLU A 335 -17.18 -3.61 4.06
N VAL A 336 -16.35 -3.58 3.04
CA VAL A 336 -15.95 -4.77 2.26
C VAL A 336 -15.40 -5.86 3.18
N GLY A 337 -14.54 -5.51 4.11
CA GLY A 337 -13.95 -6.48 5.04
C GLY A 337 -14.87 -6.93 6.19
N TRP A 338 -16.04 -6.30 6.37
CA TRP A 338 -17.02 -6.64 7.41
C TRP A 338 -18.24 -7.38 6.89
N THR A 339 -18.67 -7.03 5.66
CA THR A 339 -20.00 -7.36 5.15
C THR A 339 -19.89 -8.38 4.03
N PRO A 340 -20.41 -9.60 4.21
CA PRO A 340 -20.52 -10.55 3.11
C PRO A 340 -21.23 -9.92 1.88
N VAL A 341 -20.77 -10.23 0.68
CA VAL A 341 -21.28 -9.60 -0.57
C VAL A 341 -22.79 -9.63 -0.68
N LYS A 342 -23.44 -10.75 -0.32
CA LYS A 342 -24.90 -10.89 -0.32
C LYS A 342 -25.66 -9.91 0.59
N ASN A 343 -24.96 -9.31 1.54
CA ASN A 343 -25.51 -8.32 2.49
C ASN A 343 -25.09 -6.89 2.16
N LYS A 344 -24.31 -6.68 1.10
CA LYS A 344 -23.97 -5.34 0.63
C LYS A 344 -25.18 -4.69 -0.05
N HIS A 345 -25.39 -3.41 0.26
CA HIS A 345 -26.48 -2.62 -0.30
C HIS A 345 -25.92 -1.31 -0.88
N PRO A 346 -25.52 -1.28 -2.16
CA PRO A 346 -24.86 -0.12 -2.77
C PRO A 346 -25.59 1.21 -2.58
N GLU A 347 -26.91 1.25 -2.77
CA GLU A 347 -27.70 2.47 -2.59
C GLU A 347 -27.74 2.96 -1.14
N SER A 348 -27.76 2.03 -0.18
CA SER A 348 -27.64 2.39 1.23
C SER A 348 -26.24 2.89 1.56
N PHE A 349 -25.20 2.23 1.03
CA PHE A 349 -23.82 2.67 1.19
C PHE A 349 -23.63 4.08 0.64
N LYS A 350 -24.11 4.36 -0.55
CA LYS A 350 -24.02 5.68 -1.21
C LYS A 350 -24.61 6.79 -0.34
N ARG A 351 -25.76 6.57 0.25
CA ARG A 351 -26.37 7.56 1.19
C ARG A 351 -25.53 7.74 2.45
N ARG A 352 -25.06 6.65 3.04
CA ARG A 352 -24.26 6.68 4.29
C ARG A 352 -22.93 7.36 4.07
N ILE A 353 -22.21 7.04 2.99
CA ILE A 353 -20.88 7.60 2.73
C ILE A 353 -20.92 9.11 2.49
N ASN A 354 -21.97 9.64 1.85
CA ASN A 354 -22.15 11.07 1.68
C ASN A 354 -22.35 11.80 3.04
N ASN A 355 -22.97 11.14 4.02
CA ASN A 355 -23.06 11.65 5.39
C ASN A 355 -21.72 11.58 6.11
N GLU A 356 -20.99 10.46 5.97
CA GLU A 356 -19.70 10.27 6.59
C GLU A 356 -18.64 11.25 6.09
N ILE A 357 -18.62 11.59 4.80
CA ILE A 357 -17.75 12.61 4.24
C ILE A 357 -17.93 13.96 4.96
N ARG A 358 -19.19 14.35 5.21
CA ARG A 358 -19.49 15.59 5.96
C ARG A 358 -18.99 15.49 7.41
N HIS A 359 -19.16 14.32 8.03
CA HIS A 359 -18.73 14.06 9.40
C HIS A 359 -17.21 14.14 9.56
N ILE A 360 -16.46 13.46 8.70
CA ILE A 360 -14.98 13.47 8.76
C ILE A 360 -14.43 14.84 8.39
N LYS A 361 -15.05 15.56 7.45
CA LYS A 361 -14.69 16.94 7.15
C LYS A 361 -14.90 17.87 8.36
N ALA A 362 -15.98 17.69 9.09
CA ALA A 362 -16.24 18.45 10.32
C ALA A 362 -15.22 18.14 11.43
N LYS A 363 -14.56 16.98 11.40
CA LYS A 363 -13.45 16.60 12.29
C LYS A 363 -12.08 17.12 11.83
N GLY A 364 -12.01 17.92 10.78
CA GLY A 364 -10.76 18.52 10.28
C GLY A 364 -9.93 17.62 9.37
N TYR A 365 -10.56 16.64 8.70
CA TYR A 365 -9.94 15.88 7.62
C TYR A 365 -10.33 16.47 6.27
N ASN A 366 -9.54 16.15 5.24
CA ASN A 366 -9.73 16.61 3.86
C ASN A 366 -10.18 15.47 2.93
N PRO A 367 -11.40 14.92 3.05
CA PRO A 367 -11.85 13.84 2.18
C PRO A 367 -12.18 14.32 0.77
N PHE A 368 -12.03 13.45 -0.22
CA PHE A 368 -12.67 13.60 -1.53
C PHE A 368 -14.19 13.64 -1.38
N THR A 369 -14.86 14.55 -2.09
CA THR A 369 -16.29 14.83 -1.91
C THR A 369 -17.23 14.04 -2.84
N LEU A 370 -16.71 13.01 -3.49
CA LEU A 370 -17.33 12.19 -4.53
C LEU A 370 -17.57 12.93 -5.86
N SER A 371 -17.60 12.15 -6.93
CA SER A 371 -17.81 12.67 -8.28
C SER A 371 -19.22 13.21 -8.46
N GLU A 372 -19.33 14.38 -9.07
CA GLU A 372 -20.58 14.93 -9.60
C GLU A 372 -20.83 14.49 -11.04
N LEU A 373 -19.89 13.80 -11.66
CA LEU A 373 -20.04 13.32 -13.03
C LEU A 373 -21.23 12.37 -13.15
N VAL A 374 -22.01 12.60 -14.20
CA VAL A 374 -23.17 11.77 -14.51
C VAL A 374 -22.71 10.56 -15.32
N GLN A 375 -22.80 9.40 -14.71
CA GLN A 375 -22.58 8.12 -15.38
C GLN A 375 -23.86 7.72 -16.12
N THR A 376 -23.70 7.33 -17.38
CA THR A 376 -24.80 6.94 -18.27
C THR A 376 -24.69 5.44 -18.60
N SER A 377 -25.76 4.70 -18.36
CA SER A 377 -25.91 3.35 -18.86
C SER A 377 -27.18 3.21 -19.70
N GLN A 378 -27.15 2.39 -20.74
CA GLN A 378 -28.29 2.16 -21.61
C GLN A 378 -28.59 0.68 -21.79
N THR A 379 -29.85 0.33 -21.83
CA THR A 379 -30.33 -1.00 -22.19
C THR A 379 -31.32 -0.88 -23.37
N VAL A 380 -31.08 -1.62 -24.42
CA VAL A 380 -31.93 -1.60 -25.63
C VAL A 380 -32.86 -2.82 -25.62
N ASP A 381 -34.16 -2.57 -25.59
CA ASP A 381 -35.21 -3.60 -25.79
C ASP A 381 -35.66 -3.54 -27.24
N TYR A 382 -35.06 -4.38 -28.07
CA TYR A 382 -35.36 -4.46 -29.50
C TYR A 382 -36.82 -4.91 -29.79
N ALA A 383 -37.39 -5.74 -28.94
CA ALA A 383 -38.76 -6.22 -29.10
C ALA A 383 -39.78 -5.11 -28.90
N LYS A 384 -39.54 -4.26 -27.92
CA LYS A 384 -40.39 -3.11 -27.62
C LYS A 384 -39.97 -1.82 -28.29
N LYS A 385 -38.87 -1.84 -29.07
CA LYS A 385 -38.27 -0.65 -29.70
C LYS A 385 -38.04 0.49 -28.70
N ARG A 386 -37.50 0.17 -27.52
CA ARG A 386 -37.24 1.11 -26.43
C ARG A 386 -35.80 1.10 -26.02
N ILE A 387 -35.28 2.29 -25.66
CA ILE A 387 -34.00 2.46 -24.98
C ILE A 387 -34.32 2.92 -23.57
N MET A 388 -33.80 2.19 -22.58
CA MET A 388 -33.81 2.64 -21.20
C MET A 388 -32.47 3.28 -20.91
N LEU A 389 -32.48 4.54 -20.48
CA LEU A 389 -31.31 5.28 -20.06
C LEU A 389 -31.34 5.42 -18.55
N SER A 390 -30.25 5.02 -17.89
CA SER A 390 -30.04 5.26 -16.48
C SER A 390 -28.94 6.31 -16.28
N LEU A 391 -29.25 7.35 -15.54
CA LEU A 391 -28.34 8.44 -15.19
C LEU A 391 -28.07 8.35 -13.69
N THR A 392 -26.80 8.20 -13.30
CA THR A 392 -26.40 8.09 -11.91
C THR A 392 -25.19 8.98 -11.63
N SER A 393 -24.96 9.31 -10.36
CA SER A 393 -23.74 9.97 -9.88
C SER A 393 -23.35 9.35 -8.55
N GLU A 394 -22.09 9.44 -8.19
CA GLU A 394 -21.60 9.01 -6.87
C GLU A 394 -22.13 9.93 -5.75
N LYS A 395 -22.22 11.21 -6.02
CA LYS A 395 -22.71 12.21 -5.07
C LYS A 395 -24.22 12.04 -4.80
N HIS A 396 -24.63 12.21 -3.55
CA HIS A 396 -26.02 12.11 -3.14
C HIS A 396 -26.34 13.07 -1.96
N PRO A 397 -27.43 13.84 -2.00
CA PRO A 397 -28.37 14.01 -3.13
C PRO A 397 -27.74 14.79 -4.30
N ILE A 398 -28.19 14.51 -5.50
CA ILE A 398 -27.82 15.25 -6.71
C ILE A 398 -29.06 15.46 -7.58
N ASP A 399 -29.17 16.62 -8.22
CA ASP A 399 -30.21 16.97 -9.18
C ASP A 399 -29.66 16.79 -10.60
N ILE A 400 -29.94 15.66 -11.24
CA ILE A 400 -29.49 15.36 -12.60
C ILE A 400 -30.54 15.87 -13.58
N ARG A 401 -30.14 16.76 -14.47
CA ARG A 401 -30.99 17.34 -15.51
C ARG A 401 -30.52 16.89 -16.89
N TYR A 402 -31.44 16.65 -17.78
CA TYR A 402 -31.13 16.26 -19.15
C TYR A 402 -32.16 16.81 -20.15
N THR A 403 -31.76 16.88 -21.41
CA THR A 403 -32.63 17.17 -22.56
C THR A 403 -32.53 16.04 -23.57
N THR A 404 -33.50 15.89 -24.45
CA THR A 404 -33.52 14.87 -25.51
C THR A 404 -33.39 15.48 -26.91
N ASP A 405 -33.30 16.78 -27.00
CA ASP A 405 -33.24 17.55 -28.27
C ASP A 405 -31.89 18.24 -28.49
N GLY A 406 -30.93 18.01 -27.58
CA GLY A 406 -29.60 18.63 -27.65
C GLY A 406 -29.52 20.06 -27.10
N SER A 407 -30.62 20.57 -26.51
CA SER A 407 -30.60 21.87 -25.85
C SER A 407 -29.91 21.76 -24.48
N GLU A 408 -29.38 22.89 -23.97
CA GLU A 408 -28.81 22.96 -22.63
C GLU A 408 -29.89 22.72 -21.54
N PRO A 409 -29.62 21.82 -20.55
CA PRO A 409 -30.56 21.61 -19.45
C PRO A 409 -30.61 22.83 -18.54
N VAL A 410 -31.76 23.48 -18.44
CA VAL A 410 -31.95 24.67 -17.62
C VAL A 410 -32.77 24.38 -16.33
N SER A 411 -32.67 25.25 -15.36
CA SER A 411 -33.26 25.03 -14.00
C SER A 411 -34.77 24.80 -13.96
N TYR A 412 -35.49 25.22 -14.98
CA TYR A 412 -36.95 25.13 -15.08
C TYR A 412 -37.43 23.99 -16.02
N THR A 413 -36.54 23.25 -16.65
CA THR A 413 -36.91 22.10 -17.51
C THR A 413 -37.10 20.87 -16.64
N HIS A 414 -38.32 20.62 -16.20
CA HIS A 414 -38.67 19.39 -15.52
C HIS A 414 -39.22 18.41 -16.54
N LEU A 415 -38.36 17.54 -17.08
CA LEU A 415 -38.83 16.39 -17.83
C LEU A 415 -39.17 15.29 -16.83
N ARG A 416 -40.48 15.02 -16.66
CA ARG A 416 -40.92 13.83 -15.93
C ARG A 416 -40.59 12.62 -16.77
N ALA A 417 -39.75 11.71 -16.24
CA ALA A 417 -39.63 10.37 -16.78
C ALA A 417 -40.98 9.65 -16.65
N HIS A 418 -41.52 9.16 -17.76
CA HIS A 418 -42.67 8.27 -17.80
C HIS A 418 -42.21 6.83 -17.93
#